data_b06acfed9a6cdc306aa5898ada8d1b63
#
_entry.id   b06acfed9a6cdc306aa5898ada8d1b63
#
_cell.length_a   1.000
_cell.length_b   1.000
_cell.length_c   1.000
_cell.angle_alpha   90.00
_cell.angle_beta   90.00
_cell.angle_gamma   90.00
#
_symmetry.space_group_name_H-M   'P 1'
#
loop_
_entity.id
_entity.type
_entity.pdbx_description
1 polymer ?
#
loop_
_entity_poly.entity_id
_entity_poly.type
_entity_poly.pdbx_seq_one_letter_code
_entity_poly.pdbx_strand_id
1 'polypeptide(L)'
;MDKPVQYIEKNYPQTARAFRAVQDEQWKLFCKKQMDYGPGNIAMGTTLESEADINLSLTGLCVRMNDKINRLVNLILRRKQSPQNESVLDTFDDISVYGIIARIVSEGFWGK
;
A
#
# COMPACT_ATOMS: atom_id res chain seq x y z
N MET A 1 -2.39 -7.16 -27.99
CA MET A 1 -3.10 -7.24 -26.70
C MET A 1 -2.34 -8.15 -25.75
N ASP A 2 -2.42 -7.88 -24.45
CA ASP A 2 -1.70 -8.62 -23.43
C ASP A 2 -2.33 -10.01 -23.22
N LYS A 3 -1.62 -11.07 -23.61
CA LYS A 3 -2.13 -12.44 -23.52
C LYS A 3 -2.38 -12.91 -22.08
N PRO A 4 -1.48 -12.64 -21.10
CA PRO A 4 -1.76 -13.00 -19.70
C PRO A 4 -3.01 -12.33 -19.15
N VAL A 5 -3.23 -11.05 -19.46
CA VAL A 5 -4.44 -10.33 -19.04
C VAL A 5 -5.68 -10.99 -19.60
N GLN A 6 -5.68 -11.27 -20.91
CA GLN A 6 -6.80 -11.93 -21.58
C GLN A 6 -7.10 -13.31 -20.99
N TYR A 7 -6.06 -14.08 -20.69
CA TYR A 7 -6.21 -15.40 -20.08
C TYR A 7 -6.90 -15.32 -18.71
N ILE A 8 -6.45 -14.43 -17.86
CA ILE A 8 -7.00 -14.29 -16.51
C ILE A 8 -8.44 -13.76 -16.57
N GLU A 9 -8.72 -12.76 -17.40
CA GLU A 9 -10.07 -12.23 -17.53
C GLU A 9 -11.06 -13.28 -18.05
N LYS A 10 -10.60 -14.16 -18.95
CA LYS A 10 -11.42 -15.24 -19.49
C LYS A 10 -11.66 -16.37 -18.49
N ASN A 11 -10.60 -16.81 -17.82
CA ASN A 11 -10.66 -18.02 -16.99
C ASN A 11 -11.02 -17.75 -15.53
N TYR A 12 -10.73 -16.54 -15.03
CA TYR A 12 -11.02 -16.13 -13.65
C TYR A 12 -11.68 -14.75 -13.61
N PRO A 13 -12.87 -14.62 -14.23
CA PRO A 13 -13.49 -13.30 -14.39
C PRO A 13 -13.87 -12.62 -13.08
N GLN A 14 -14.27 -13.38 -12.06
CA GLN A 14 -14.61 -12.80 -10.76
C GLN A 14 -13.36 -12.26 -10.06
N THR A 15 -12.25 -12.99 -10.13
CA THR A 15 -10.98 -12.54 -9.57
C THR A 15 -10.48 -11.28 -10.27
N ALA A 16 -10.55 -11.25 -11.60
CA ALA A 16 -10.14 -10.09 -12.39
C ALA A 16 -10.94 -8.83 -12.01
N ARG A 17 -12.26 -8.95 -11.92
CA ARG A 17 -13.13 -7.83 -11.51
C ARG A 17 -12.84 -7.39 -10.07
N ALA A 18 -12.66 -8.33 -9.15
CA ALA A 18 -12.38 -8.04 -7.75
C ALA A 18 -11.04 -7.29 -7.60
N PHE A 19 -10.02 -7.73 -8.34
CA PHE A 19 -8.71 -7.07 -8.30
C PHE A 19 -8.82 -5.59 -8.68
N ARG A 20 -9.51 -5.29 -9.78
CA ARG A 20 -9.70 -3.91 -10.24
C ARG A 20 -10.55 -3.09 -9.28
N ALA A 21 -11.60 -3.70 -8.72
CA ALA A 21 -12.45 -3.02 -7.75
C ALA A 21 -11.68 -2.65 -6.48
N VAL A 22 -10.84 -3.53 -5.98
CA VAL A 22 -9.99 -3.26 -4.81
C VAL A 22 -8.99 -2.14 -5.10
N GLN A 23 -8.38 -2.15 -6.30
CA GLN A 23 -7.47 -1.07 -6.71
C GLN A 23 -8.19 0.28 -6.70
N ASP A 24 -9.42 0.34 -7.21
CA ASP A 24 -10.20 1.59 -7.24
C ASP A 24 -10.55 2.07 -5.84
N GLU A 25 -10.94 1.19 -4.94
CA GLU A 25 -11.19 1.52 -3.54
C GLU A 25 -9.93 2.05 -2.84
N GLN A 26 -8.80 1.40 -3.07
CA GLN A 26 -7.53 1.81 -2.48
C GLN A 26 -7.09 3.18 -3.00
N TRP A 27 -7.32 3.47 -4.28
CA TRP A 27 -7.04 4.77 -4.87
C TRP A 27 -7.84 5.88 -4.17
N LYS A 28 -9.14 5.67 -3.97
CA LYS A 28 -10.01 6.65 -3.31
C LYS A 28 -9.60 6.88 -1.86
N LEU A 29 -9.29 5.81 -1.14
CA LEU A 29 -8.85 5.90 0.25
C LEU A 29 -7.50 6.62 0.36
N PHE A 30 -6.56 6.31 -0.52
CA PHE A 30 -5.27 6.99 -0.61
C PHE A 30 -5.46 8.50 -0.80
N CYS A 31 -6.32 8.90 -1.73
CA CYS A 31 -6.59 10.32 -1.98
C CYS A 31 -7.13 11.03 -0.73
N LYS A 32 -8.05 10.40 -0.02
CA LYS A 32 -8.61 10.97 1.22
C LYS A 32 -7.53 11.17 2.29
N LYS A 33 -6.68 10.15 2.48
CA LYS A 33 -5.59 10.23 3.46
C LYS A 33 -4.57 11.29 3.06
N GLN A 34 -4.25 11.39 1.77
CA GLN A 34 -3.30 12.40 1.29
C GLN A 34 -3.81 13.84 1.45
N MET A 35 -5.11 14.05 1.38
CA MET A 35 -5.68 15.36 1.69
C MET A 35 -5.38 15.78 3.13
N ASP A 36 -5.35 14.83 4.05
CA ASP A 36 -5.08 15.11 5.46
C ASP A 36 -3.58 15.24 5.74
N TYR A 37 -2.78 14.32 5.22
CA TYR A 37 -1.35 14.25 5.56
C TYR A 37 -0.46 15.13 4.70
N GLY A 38 -0.79 15.31 3.42
CA GLY A 38 0.13 15.91 2.46
C GLY A 38 1.32 14.98 2.19
N PRO A 39 2.29 15.41 1.38
CA PRO A 39 3.41 14.54 0.99
C PRO A 39 4.49 14.38 2.07
N GLY A 40 4.52 15.24 3.09
CA GLY A 40 5.60 15.29 4.06
C GLY A 40 5.75 14.07 4.94
N ASN A 41 4.65 13.35 5.22
CA ASN A 41 4.70 12.15 6.05
C ASN A 41 5.50 11.02 5.39
N ILE A 42 5.47 10.93 4.09
CA ILE A 42 6.23 9.93 3.31
C ILE A 42 7.65 10.43 3.06
N ALA A 43 7.79 11.69 2.67
CA ALA A 43 9.10 12.31 2.42
C ALA A 43 9.91 12.51 3.72
N MET A 44 9.30 12.41 4.88
CA MET A 44 9.92 12.62 6.21
C MET A 44 10.62 13.98 6.30
N GLY A 45 9.97 15.01 5.76
CA GLY A 45 10.48 16.39 5.79
C GLY A 45 11.59 16.69 4.78
N THR A 46 11.94 15.75 3.91
CA THR A 46 12.97 15.96 2.88
C THR A 46 12.33 16.36 1.55
N THR A 47 13.18 16.73 0.58
CA THR A 47 12.75 17.04 -0.79
C THR A 47 12.74 15.81 -1.70
N LEU A 48 13.25 14.67 -1.21
CA LEU A 48 13.40 13.43 -1.99
C LEU A 48 14.27 13.59 -3.25
N GLU A 49 15.18 14.54 -3.26
CA GLU A 49 16.05 14.80 -4.41
C GLU A 49 17.36 14.00 -4.37
N SER A 50 17.81 13.60 -3.19
CA SER A 50 19.03 12.81 -3.03
C SER A 50 18.70 11.34 -2.81
N GLU A 51 19.67 10.48 -3.13
CA GLU A 51 19.56 9.05 -2.84
C GLU A 51 19.36 8.78 -1.35
N ALA A 52 20.05 9.55 -0.49
CA ALA A 52 19.92 9.42 0.95
C ALA A 52 18.49 9.75 1.42
N ASP A 53 17.88 10.79 0.87
CA ASP A 53 16.49 11.17 1.19
C ASP A 53 15.50 10.08 0.76
N ILE A 54 15.69 9.54 -0.44
CA ILE A 54 14.86 8.45 -0.96
C ILE A 54 14.99 7.21 -0.06
N ASN A 55 16.21 6.84 0.30
CA ASN A 55 16.45 5.68 1.17
C ASN A 55 15.85 5.89 2.56
N LEU A 56 15.88 7.09 3.10
CA LEU A 56 15.23 7.38 4.38
C LEU A 56 13.72 7.16 4.28
N SER A 57 13.08 7.68 3.24
CA SER A 57 11.65 7.49 3.01
C SER A 57 11.29 6.02 2.85
N LEU A 58 12.05 5.27 2.04
CA LEU A 58 11.83 3.84 1.83
C LEU A 58 12.02 3.04 3.12
N THR A 59 12.99 3.41 3.95
CA THR A 59 13.21 2.79 5.27
C THR A 59 11.99 3.01 6.16
N GLY A 60 11.45 4.23 6.18
CA GLY A 60 10.23 4.53 6.93
C GLY A 60 9.04 3.69 6.47
N LEU A 61 8.88 3.51 5.17
CA LEU A 61 7.84 2.66 4.61
C LEU A 61 8.03 1.19 4.98
N CYS A 62 9.27 0.70 4.97
CA CYS A 62 9.58 -0.67 5.41
C CYS A 62 9.19 -0.90 6.86
N VAL A 63 9.48 0.06 7.74
CA VAL A 63 9.10 -0.03 9.16
C VAL A 63 7.58 -0.10 9.30
N ARG A 64 6.84 0.74 8.58
CA ARG A 64 5.37 0.74 8.60
C ARG A 64 4.80 -0.59 8.09
N MET A 65 5.34 -1.11 6.99
CA MET A 65 4.91 -2.41 6.46
C MET A 65 5.21 -3.54 7.44
N ASN A 66 6.36 -3.50 8.09
CA ASN A 66 6.74 -4.50 9.09
C ASN A 66 5.75 -4.52 10.26
N ASP A 67 5.33 -3.36 10.75
CA ASP A 67 4.34 -3.26 11.82
C ASP A 67 3.01 -3.89 11.40
N LYS A 68 2.57 -3.63 10.17
CA LYS A 68 1.33 -4.19 9.64
C LYS A 68 1.42 -5.72 9.48
N ILE A 69 2.56 -6.24 9.02
CA ILE A 69 2.78 -7.68 8.91
C ILE A 69 2.75 -8.33 10.30
N ASN A 70 3.42 -7.74 11.28
CA ASN A 70 3.41 -8.25 12.66
C ASN A 70 1.99 -8.26 13.25
N ARG A 71 1.19 -7.24 12.94
CA ARG A 71 -0.21 -7.18 13.37
C ARG A 71 -1.01 -8.34 12.78
N LEU A 72 -0.84 -8.63 11.48
CA LEU A 72 -1.52 -9.75 10.83
C LEU A 72 -1.09 -11.09 11.40
N VAL A 73 0.20 -11.29 11.61
CA VAL A 73 0.74 -12.52 12.20
C VAL A 73 0.12 -12.76 13.58
N ASN A 74 0.06 -11.70 14.40
CA ASN A 74 -0.51 -11.80 15.73
C ASN A 74 -2.01 -12.13 15.68
N LEU A 75 -2.78 -11.41 14.89
CA LEU A 75 -4.25 -11.57 14.85
C LEU A 75 -4.67 -12.87 14.19
N ILE A 76 -4.04 -13.26 13.10
CA ILE A 76 -4.47 -14.39 12.28
C ILE A 76 -3.83 -15.70 12.74
N LEU A 77 -2.51 -15.70 12.96
CA LEU A 77 -1.75 -16.93 13.16
C LEU A 77 -1.51 -17.26 14.63
N ARG A 78 -1.25 -16.26 15.49
CA ARG A 78 -0.92 -16.52 16.90
C ARG A 78 -2.13 -16.48 17.82
N ARG A 79 -2.83 -15.35 17.86
CA ARG A 79 -3.93 -15.15 18.80
C ARG A 79 -5.28 -15.55 18.23
N LYS A 80 -5.44 -15.51 16.92
CA LYS A 80 -6.66 -15.91 16.20
C LYS A 80 -7.91 -15.26 16.77
N GLN A 81 -7.83 -13.95 17.02
CA GLN A 81 -8.93 -13.19 17.62
C GLN A 81 -9.34 -12.02 16.72
N SER A 82 -10.53 -11.49 16.98
CA SER A 82 -11.01 -10.29 16.29
C SER A 82 -10.18 -9.08 16.68
N PRO A 83 -9.88 -8.17 15.73
CA PRO A 83 -9.13 -6.96 16.02
C PRO A 83 -9.93 -5.99 16.89
N GLN A 84 -9.23 -5.25 17.76
CA GLN A 84 -9.82 -4.25 18.65
C GLN A 84 -9.88 -2.87 17.99
N ASN A 85 -9.00 -2.59 17.03
CA ASN A 85 -8.89 -1.29 16.39
C ASN A 85 -9.33 -1.36 14.94
N GLU A 86 -8.40 -1.31 14.01
CA GLU A 86 -8.75 -1.39 12.59
C GLU A 86 -8.95 -2.84 12.15
N SER A 87 -9.73 -3.06 11.09
CA SER A 87 -10.01 -4.39 10.55
C SER A 87 -8.77 -5.02 9.92
N VAL A 88 -8.80 -6.37 9.76
CA VAL A 88 -7.76 -7.10 9.03
C VAL A 88 -7.70 -6.65 7.57
N LEU A 89 -8.86 -6.39 6.95
CA LEU A 89 -8.93 -5.90 5.56
C LEU A 89 -8.23 -4.54 5.41
N ASP A 90 -8.43 -3.63 6.36
CA ASP A 90 -7.76 -2.33 6.35
C ASP A 90 -6.24 -2.49 6.41
N THR A 91 -5.77 -3.47 7.17
CA THR A 91 -4.32 -3.75 7.26
C THR A 91 -3.77 -4.24 5.93
N PHE A 92 -4.50 -5.11 5.22
CA PHE A 92 -4.10 -5.53 3.87
C PHE A 92 -4.07 -4.35 2.90
N ASP A 93 -5.06 -3.46 2.98
CA ASP A 93 -5.09 -2.26 2.15
C ASP A 93 -3.87 -1.37 2.42
N ASP A 94 -3.51 -1.17 3.69
CA ASP A 94 -2.35 -0.37 4.07
C ASP A 94 -1.06 -0.94 3.49
N ILE A 95 -0.84 -2.25 3.61
CA ILE A 95 0.36 -2.90 3.07
C ILE A 95 0.43 -2.72 1.55
N SER A 96 -0.68 -2.95 0.87
CA SER A 96 -0.78 -2.81 -0.58
C SER A 96 -0.45 -1.38 -1.01
N VAL A 97 -1.05 -0.39 -0.37
CA VAL A 97 -0.86 1.02 -0.71
C VAL A 97 0.56 1.47 -0.38
N TYR A 98 1.15 1.02 0.72
CA TYR A 98 2.56 1.33 1.03
C TYR A 98 3.51 0.81 -0.06
N GLY A 99 3.22 -0.35 -0.63
CA GLY A 99 3.99 -0.87 -1.76
C GLY A 99 3.92 0.03 -2.98
N ILE A 100 2.73 0.52 -3.30
CA ILE A 100 2.54 1.47 -4.41
C ILE A 100 3.30 2.77 -4.13
N ILE A 101 3.16 3.32 -2.93
CA ILE A 101 3.85 4.54 -2.52
C ILE A 101 5.37 4.38 -2.63
N ALA A 102 5.91 3.26 -2.14
CA ALA A 102 7.34 2.97 -2.21
C ALA A 102 7.84 2.97 -3.66
N ARG A 103 7.07 2.42 -4.56
CA ARG A 103 7.40 2.43 -5.98
C ARG A 103 7.40 3.85 -6.55
N ILE A 104 6.40 4.66 -6.20
CA ILE A 104 6.30 6.07 -6.65
C ILE A 104 7.49 6.87 -6.12
N VAL A 105 7.85 6.69 -4.84
CA VAL A 105 9.03 7.34 -4.25
C VAL A 105 10.29 6.93 -5.01
N SER A 106 10.47 5.63 -5.27
CA SER A 106 11.63 5.10 -5.98
C SER A 106 11.75 5.64 -7.40
N GLU A 107 10.63 5.88 -8.06
CA GLU A 107 10.58 6.38 -9.44
C GLU A 107 10.68 7.91 -9.53
N GLY A 108 10.70 8.61 -8.39
CA GLY A 108 10.89 10.06 -8.35
C GLY A 108 9.63 10.89 -8.56
N PHE A 109 8.45 10.32 -8.37
CA PHE A 109 7.17 11.01 -8.64
C PHE A 109 6.37 11.37 -7.39
N TRP A 110 6.89 11.08 -6.20
CA TRP A 110 6.14 11.39 -4.99
C TRP A 110 6.02 12.88 -4.75
N GLY A 111 4.79 13.35 -4.51
CA GLY A 111 4.51 14.76 -4.23
C GLY A 111 4.58 15.70 -5.44
N LYS A 112 4.60 15.14 -6.63
CA LYS A 112 4.70 15.93 -7.87
C LYS A 112 3.47 15.82 -8.73
#